data_6e25481ff193d7920002e1a90009540e
#
_entry.id   6e25481ff193d7920002e1a90009540e
#
_cell.length_a   1.000
_cell.length_b   1.000
_cell.length_c   1.000
_cell.angle_alpha   90.00
_cell.angle_beta   90.00
_cell.angle_gamma   90.00
#
_symmetry.space_group_name_H-M   'P 1'
#
loop_
_entity.id
_entity.type
_entity.pdbx_description
1 polymer ?
#
loop_
_entity_poly.entity_id
_entity_poly.type
_entity_poly.pdbx_seq_one_letter_code
_entity_poly.pdbx_strand_id
1 'polypeptide(L)'
;MIPQIAERADRFALVRSVTHPDSTHTVAMHYMMTGHRHRRPATNPMNASDDFPCFGSVLKKLRPSDTELPSGISLNAPGLEIPLGHIFPGFFGGFLGGSYDPMFIIDDPSADDFQPLRPIEGVTAARFRHRANLLAQFDRFRRRHDSNALVQTANSFQAKALSLVTSADAGRALDLTLEPQTVRDRFGKSPFGQGCLLARRLVEAGVKLVTVNWTRTYQPGIADLWDTHARQFPLLRERLCPTFDTGFSALLDDLQQRGLLDETLVVVMGEFGRTPQINKKGGRDHWAGCNSLLLAGAGIRGGALHGASDRLAAWPTRNPVSPEDISATIYHALGVPIRTKLVDHVGQPHSLSTGNPLLELFG
;
A
#
# COMPACT_ATOMS: atom_id res chain seq x y z
N MET A 1 6.07 -23.24 7.73
CA MET A 1 6.81 -22.13 7.13
C MET A 1 6.43 -20.79 7.74
N ILE A 2 5.22 -20.67 8.28
CA ILE A 2 4.67 -19.46 8.93
C ILE A 2 4.03 -19.82 10.29
N PRO A 3 4.80 -20.36 11.25
CA PRO A 3 4.25 -20.83 12.52
C PRO A 3 3.69 -19.70 13.39
N GLN A 4 4.33 -18.53 13.42
CA GLN A 4 3.88 -17.40 14.23
C GLN A 4 2.53 -16.85 13.74
N ILE A 5 2.32 -16.78 12.41
CA ILE A 5 1.02 -16.41 11.83
C ILE A 5 -0.03 -17.47 12.18
N ALA A 6 0.31 -18.77 12.10
CA ALA A 6 -0.61 -19.84 12.42
C ALA A 6 -1.11 -19.78 13.88
N GLU A 7 -0.25 -19.40 14.83
CA GLU A 7 -0.63 -19.18 16.23
C GLU A 7 -1.63 -18.03 16.43
N ARG A 8 -1.78 -17.15 15.43
CA ARG A 8 -2.68 -15.98 15.44
C ARG A 8 -3.86 -16.13 14.48
N ALA A 9 -4.15 -17.38 14.07
CA ALA A 9 -5.23 -17.65 13.12
C ALA A 9 -6.61 -17.21 13.61
N ASP A 10 -6.80 -17.08 14.91
CA ASP A 10 -7.99 -16.54 15.56
C ASP A 10 -8.16 -15.02 15.44
N ARG A 11 -7.17 -14.30 14.87
CA ARG A 11 -7.18 -12.82 14.76
C ARG A 11 -7.42 -12.30 13.35
N PHE A 12 -7.48 -13.18 12.36
CA PHE A 12 -7.72 -12.79 10.97
C PHE A 12 -8.70 -13.72 10.27
N ALA A 13 -9.35 -13.21 9.24
CA ALA A 13 -10.12 -14.00 8.30
C ALA A 13 -9.24 -14.38 7.09
N LEU A 14 -9.41 -15.60 6.59
CA LEU A 14 -8.76 -16.09 5.37
C LEU A 14 -9.80 -16.20 4.25
N VAL A 15 -9.65 -15.41 3.20
CA VAL A 15 -10.40 -15.51 1.95
C VAL A 15 -9.60 -16.40 0.99
N ARG A 16 -10.21 -17.49 0.49
CA ARG A 16 -9.54 -18.52 -0.32
C ARG A 16 -10.09 -18.64 -1.74
N SER A 17 -10.79 -17.63 -2.20
CA SER A 17 -11.56 -17.69 -3.46
C SER A 17 -11.43 -16.42 -4.29
N VAL A 18 -10.35 -15.66 -4.10
CA VAL A 18 -10.09 -14.47 -4.92
C VAL A 18 -9.80 -14.91 -6.35
N THR A 19 -10.44 -14.30 -7.32
CA THR A 19 -10.31 -14.65 -8.74
C THR A 19 -10.51 -13.45 -9.64
N HIS A 20 -9.73 -13.38 -10.70
CA HIS A 20 -9.86 -12.40 -11.78
C HIS A 20 -9.17 -12.90 -13.05
N PRO A 21 -9.38 -12.26 -14.24
CA PRO A 21 -8.86 -12.78 -15.50
C PRO A 21 -7.40 -12.43 -15.81
N ASP A 22 -6.75 -11.53 -15.06
CA ASP A 22 -5.49 -10.90 -15.46
C ASP A 22 -4.28 -11.56 -14.77
N SER A 23 -3.40 -12.23 -15.53
CA SER A 23 -2.18 -12.89 -15.04
C SER A 23 -0.88 -12.15 -15.45
N THR A 24 -0.97 -10.86 -15.77
CA THR A 24 0.17 -9.97 -16.03
C THR A 24 0.32 -9.01 -14.85
N HIS A 25 1.51 -8.88 -14.27
CA HIS A 25 1.75 -8.09 -13.06
C HIS A 25 1.13 -6.70 -13.10
N THR A 26 1.42 -5.90 -14.13
CA THR A 26 1.01 -4.50 -14.17
C THR A 26 -0.50 -4.32 -14.12
N VAL A 27 -1.24 -5.06 -14.94
CA VAL A 27 -2.71 -4.97 -14.99
C VAL A 27 -3.37 -5.60 -13.77
N ALA A 28 -2.81 -6.67 -13.24
CA ALA A 28 -3.30 -7.33 -12.03
C ALA A 28 -3.06 -6.46 -10.79
N MET A 29 -1.87 -5.85 -10.65
CA MET A 29 -1.59 -4.88 -9.59
C MET A 29 -2.56 -3.70 -9.64
N HIS A 30 -2.76 -3.11 -10.82
CA HIS A 30 -3.75 -2.04 -10.98
C HIS A 30 -5.14 -2.49 -10.50
N TYR A 31 -5.57 -3.69 -10.90
CA TYR A 31 -6.88 -4.22 -10.53
C TYR A 31 -7.01 -4.40 -9.02
N MET A 32 -6.03 -5.01 -8.36
CA MET A 32 -6.04 -5.24 -6.91
C MET A 32 -5.91 -3.94 -6.10
N MET A 33 -5.15 -2.96 -6.59
CA MET A 33 -4.88 -1.70 -5.89
C MET A 33 -5.96 -0.63 -6.11
N THR A 34 -6.89 -0.86 -7.05
CA THR A 34 -7.93 0.12 -7.36
C THR A 34 -9.35 -0.45 -7.28
N GLY A 35 -9.51 -1.80 -7.39
CA GLY A 35 -10.80 -2.46 -7.59
C GLY A 35 -11.38 -2.25 -8.98
N HIS A 36 -10.58 -1.79 -9.94
CA HIS A 36 -11.02 -1.56 -11.32
C HIS A 36 -10.08 -2.23 -12.31
N ARG A 37 -10.64 -3.01 -13.21
CA ARG A 37 -9.84 -3.65 -14.26
C ARG A 37 -9.20 -2.59 -15.14
N HIS A 38 -7.92 -2.77 -15.47
CA HIS A 38 -7.21 -1.83 -16.32
C HIS A 38 -7.82 -1.77 -17.73
N ARG A 39 -7.92 -0.57 -18.33
CA ARG A 39 -8.56 -0.36 -19.63
C ARG A 39 -7.84 -1.04 -20.78
N ARG A 40 -6.55 -1.34 -20.62
CA ARG A 40 -5.66 -1.98 -21.62
C ARG A 40 -5.10 -3.31 -21.09
N PRO A 41 -5.94 -4.32 -20.78
CA PRO A 41 -5.49 -5.53 -20.08
C PRO A 41 -4.60 -6.44 -20.95
N ALA A 42 -4.64 -6.30 -22.27
CA ALA A 42 -3.81 -7.09 -23.20
C ALA A 42 -2.38 -6.54 -23.38
N THR A 43 -2.05 -5.42 -22.77
CA THR A 43 -0.73 -4.79 -22.80
C THR A 43 -0.03 -4.94 -21.46
N ASN A 44 1.25 -4.58 -21.42
CA ASN A 44 1.98 -4.41 -20.16
C ASN A 44 2.11 -2.89 -19.89
N PRO A 45 1.02 -2.21 -19.44
CA PRO A 45 0.96 -0.77 -19.41
C PRO A 45 1.84 -0.20 -18.30
N MET A 46 2.37 0.98 -18.56
CA MET A 46 2.90 1.87 -17.53
C MET A 46 1.76 2.71 -16.94
N ASN A 47 2.02 3.35 -15.80
CA ASN A 47 1.10 4.31 -15.21
C ASN A 47 0.68 5.40 -16.20
N ALA A 48 -0.60 5.71 -16.25
CA ALA A 48 -1.18 6.71 -17.13
C ALA A 48 -2.17 7.62 -16.39
N SER A 49 -2.35 8.84 -16.93
CA SER A 49 -3.23 9.85 -16.32
C SER A 49 -4.73 9.49 -16.41
N ASP A 50 -5.09 8.48 -17.19
CA ASP A 50 -6.47 7.97 -17.31
C ASP A 50 -6.72 6.70 -16.49
N ASP A 51 -5.71 6.22 -15.74
CA ASP A 51 -5.87 5.09 -14.85
C ASP A 51 -6.82 5.41 -13.69
N PHE A 52 -7.43 4.38 -13.11
CA PHE A 52 -8.22 4.56 -11.90
C PHE A 52 -7.28 4.85 -10.72
N PRO A 53 -7.64 5.80 -9.82
CA PRO A 53 -6.78 6.17 -8.68
C PRO A 53 -6.69 5.03 -7.66
N CYS A 54 -5.51 4.87 -7.04
CA CYS A 54 -5.32 3.93 -5.94
C CYS A 54 -6.08 4.35 -4.67
N PHE A 55 -6.24 3.41 -3.72
CA PHE A 55 -6.96 3.67 -2.46
C PHE A 55 -6.42 4.90 -1.71
N GLY A 56 -5.09 5.07 -1.63
CA GLY A 56 -4.48 6.22 -0.97
C GLY A 56 -4.85 7.56 -1.60
N SER A 57 -4.93 7.60 -2.92
CA SER A 57 -5.34 8.78 -3.70
C SER A 57 -6.81 9.10 -3.51
N VAL A 58 -7.66 8.08 -3.49
CA VAL A 58 -9.10 8.23 -3.21
C VAL A 58 -9.29 8.80 -1.81
N LEU A 59 -8.61 8.27 -0.80
CA LEU A 59 -8.72 8.77 0.57
C LEU A 59 -8.21 10.20 0.69
N LYS A 60 -7.11 10.55 0.02
CA LYS A 60 -6.60 11.93 0.01
C LYS A 60 -7.64 12.92 -0.53
N LYS A 61 -8.50 12.49 -1.47
CA LYS A 61 -9.60 13.30 -2.01
C LYS A 61 -10.83 13.32 -1.10
N LEU A 62 -11.27 12.16 -0.61
CA LEU A 62 -12.55 12.03 0.11
C LEU A 62 -12.41 12.21 1.63
N ARG A 63 -11.25 11.91 2.17
CA ARG A 63 -10.91 11.94 3.60
C ARG A 63 -9.53 12.60 3.78
N PRO A 64 -9.38 13.89 3.49
CA PRO A 64 -8.10 14.59 3.66
C PRO A 64 -7.61 14.43 5.10
N SER A 65 -6.30 14.50 5.28
CA SER A 65 -5.68 14.38 6.60
C SER A 65 -5.97 15.61 7.45
N ASP A 66 -6.18 15.36 8.73
CA ASP A 66 -6.32 16.40 9.77
C ASP A 66 -4.95 16.72 10.40
N THR A 67 -3.87 16.03 9.97
CA THR A 67 -2.48 16.23 10.42
C THR A 67 -1.61 16.68 9.26
N GLU A 68 -0.33 16.98 9.55
CA GLU A 68 0.67 17.32 8.51
C GLU A 68 1.06 16.10 7.64
N LEU A 69 0.86 14.88 8.16
CA LEU A 69 1.05 13.66 7.38
C LEU A 69 -0.08 13.49 6.35
N PRO A 70 0.20 13.04 5.12
CA PRO A 70 -0.84 12.81 4.13
C PRO A 70 -1.74 11.63 4.50
N SER A 71 -2.97 11.63 3.98
CA SER A 71 -3.93 10.54 4.22
C SER A 71 -3.48 9.18 3.71
N GLY A 72 -2.61 9.14 2.68
CA GLY A 72 -2.08 7.93 2.09
C GLY A 72 -0.57 7.97 1.97
N ILE A 73 0.11 6.92 2.45
CA ILE A 73 1.56 6.73 2.33
C ILE A 73 1.83 5.35 1.75
N SER A 74 2.74 5.27 0.79
CA SER A 74 3.19 4.01 0.19
C SER A 74 4.68 3.80 0.49
N LEU A 75 4.98 2.73 1.21
CA LEU A 75 6.32 2.32 1.57
C LEU A 75 6.85 1.33 0.54
N ASN A 76 8.09 1.48 0.11
CA ASN A 76 8.77 0.56 -0.79
C ASN A 76 7.97 0.28 -2.09
N ALA A 77 7.38 1.30 -2.73
CA ALA A 77 6.49 1.10 -3.88
C ALA A 77 7.21 0.46 -5.07
N PRO A 78 6.67 -0.64 -5.64
CA PRO A 78 7.28 -1.31 -6.79
C PRO A 78 7.34 -0.39 -8.02
N GLY A 79 8.44 -0.50 -8.78
CA GLY A 79 8.62 0.24 -10.03
C GLY A 79 9.01 1.71 -9.86
N LEU A 80 9.13 2.22 -8.63
CA LEU A 80 9.78 3.50 -8.36
C LEU A 80 11.30 3.36 -8.20
N GLU A 81 11.77 2.12 -8.14
CA GLU A 81 13.20 1.79 -8.06
C GLU A 81 13.86 2.09 -9.40
N ILE A 82 14.65 3.15 -9.47
CA ILE A 82 15.51 3.45 -10.62
C ILE A 82 16.68 2.44 -10.61
N PRO A 83 16.94 1.66 -11.73
CA PRO A 83 16.90 2.15 -13.11
C PRO A 83 15.91 1.46 -14.05
N LEU A 84 14.91 0.73 -13.60
CA LEU A 84 14.10 -0.10 -14.50
C LEU A 84 13.04 0.68 -15.32
N GLY A 85 12.82 1.97 -15.05
CA GLY A 85 11.97 2.85 -15.86
C GLY A 85 10.48 2.44 -15.96
N HIS A 86 10.07 1.38 -15.29
CA HIS A 86 8.69 0.92 -15.26
C HIS A 86 7.97 1.44 -14.02
N ILE A 87 7.15 2.46 -14.20
CA ILE A 87 6.23 2.93 -13.17
C ILE A 87 4.94 2.14 -13.32
N PHE A 88 4.65 1.26 -12.37
CA PHE A 88 3.48 0.40 -12.42
C PHE A 88 2.18 1.18 -12.20
N PRO A 89 1.09 0.86 -12.94
CA PRO A 89 -0.22 1.43 -12.69
C PRO A 89 -0.82 0.93 -11.36
N GLY A 90 -1.77 1.68 -10.80
CA GLY A 90 -2.46 1.31 -9.56
C GLY A 90 -1.84 1.85 -8.26
N PHE A 91 -0.79 2.70 -8.34
CA PHE A 91 -0.16 3.32 -7.17
C PHE A 91 -0.34 4.83 -7.10
N PHE A 92 -0.94 5.45 -8.10
CA PHE A 92 -1.00 6.90 -8.29
C PHE A 92 -2.44 7.43 -8.31
N GLY A 93 -2.53 8.76 -8.44
CA GLY A 93 -3.79 9.50 -8.51
C GLY A 93 -4.59 9.27 -9.77
N GLY A 94 -3.99 8.72 -10.83
CA GLY A 94 -4.65 8.45 -12.09
C GLY A 94 -5.45 9.66 -12.59
N PHE A 95 -6.72 9.49 -12.95
CA PHE A 95 -7.56 10.58 -13.44
C PHE A 95 -7.86 11.69 -12.43
N LEU A 96 -7.56 11.51 -11.14
CA LEU A 96 -7.62 12.59 -10.15
C LEU A 96 -6.43 13.55 -10.26
N GLY A 97 -5.35 13.12 -10.93
CA GLY A 97 -4.12 13.87 -11.12
C GLY A 97 -3.10 13.69 -9.99
N GLY A 98 -1.84 14.02 -10.27
CA GLY A 98 -0.70 13.83 -9.36
C GLY A 98 -0.82 14.57 -8.01
N SER A 99 -1.73 15.55 -7.92
CA SER A 99 -2.05 16.23 -6.65
C SER A 99 -2.63 15.27 -5.61
N TYR A 100 -3.16 14.16 -6.03
CA TYR A 100 -3.73 13.14 -5.17
C TYR A 100 -2.82 11.92 -5.00
N ASP A 101 -1.63 11.91 -5.59
CA ASP A 101 -0.68 10.81 -5.36
C ASP A 101 -0.42 10.62 -3.86
N PRO A 102 -0.32 9.39 -3.36
CA PRO A 102 0.15 9.14 -2.02
C PRO A 102 1.59 9.65 -1.85
N MET A 103 2.02 9.83 -0.63
CA MET A 103 3.44 10.07 -0.35
C MET A 103 4.20 8.75 -0.51
N PHE A 104 5.26 8.74 -1.30
CA PHE A 104 6.13 7.58 -1.45
C PHE A 104 7.35 7.70 -0.54
N ILE A 105 7.63 6.66 0.23
CA ILE A 105 8.87 6.47 0.96
C ILE A 105 9.56 5.27 0.33
N ILE A 106 10.64 5.53 -0.43
CA ILE A 106 11.38 4.53 -1.18
C ILE A 106 12.65 4.07 -0.46
N ASP A 107 13.10 4.83 0.55
CA ASP A 107 14.24 4.46 1.37
C ASP A 107 13.94 3.19 2.18
N ASP A 108 14.96 2.36 2.37
CA ASP A 108 14.86 1.14 3.15
C ASP A 108 14.71 1.45 4.65
N PRO A 109 13.55 1.16 5.27
CA PRO A 109 13.34 1.44 6.69
C PRO A 109 14.18 0.55 7.61
N SER A 110 14.84 -0.49 7.09
CA SER A 110 15.77 -1.33 7.85
C SER A 110 17.21 -0.82 7.86
N ALA A 111 17.52 0.18 7.04
CA ALA A 111 18.85 0.80 6.99
C ALA A 111 19.15 1.60 8.26
N ASP A 112 20.40 1.55 8.70
CA ASP A 112 20.85 2.24 9.92
C ASP A 112 20.75 3.78 9.79
N ASP A 113 20.82 4.29 8.55
CA ASP A 113 20.74 5.71 8.24
C ASP A 113 19.36 6.14 7.68
N PHE A 114 18.33 5.33 7.92
CA PHE A 114 16.97 5.63 7.47
C PHE A 114 16.47 6.97 8.03
N GLN A 115 16.29 7.95 7.17
CA GLN A 115 15.78 9.29 7.47
C GLN A 115 14.99 9.84 6.27
N PRO A 116 13.72 9.45 6.06
CA PRO A 116 12.96 9.76 4.84
C PRO A 116 12.65 11.25 4.67
N LEU A 117 12.76 12.04 5.73
CA LEU A 117 12.65 13.50 5.68
C LEU A 117 14.00 14.19 5.91
N ARG A 118 15.10 13.55 5.47
CA ARG A 118 16.45 14.12 5.63
C ARG A 118 16.52 15.53 5.05
N PRO A 119 16.93 16.54 5.82
CA PRO A 119 17.19 17.87 5.30
C PRO A 119 18.25 17.83 4.20
N ILE A 120 18.10 18.65 3.16
CA ILE A 120 19.13 18.83 2.13
C ILE A 120 20.43 19.27 2.82
N GLU A 121 21.52 18.62 2.50
CA GLU A 121 22.83 18.93 3.06
C GLU A 121 23.15 20.44 2.97
N GLY A 122 23.65 21.02 4.06
CA GLY A 122 23.93 22.48 4.14
C GLY A 122 22.68 23.38 4.30
N VAL A 123 21.47 22.80 4.38
CA VAL A 123 20.24 23.58 4.61
C VAL A 123 19.70 23.32 6.01
N THR A 124 19.96 24.23 6.94
CA THR A 124 19.35 24.15 8.27
C THR A 124 17.84 24.40 8.21
N ALA A 125 17.08 23.89 9.19
CA ALA A 125 15.63 24.16 9.30
C ALA A 125 15.29 25.67 9.32
N ALA A 126 16.18 26.49 9.89
CA ALA A 126 16.05 27.96 9.87
C ALA A 126 16.22 28.54 8.46
N ARG A 127 17.27 28.10 7.72
CA ARG A 127 17.48 28.50 6.31
C ARG A 127 16.34 28.03 5.42
N PHE A 128 15.83 26.82 5.65
CA PHE A 128 14.71 26.28 4.90
C PHE A 128 13.44 27.12 5.13
N ARG A 129 13.09 27.42 6.40
CA ARG A 129 11.97 28.34 6.73
C ARG A 129 12.15 29.73 6.16
N HIS A 130 13.36 30.27 6.19
CA HIS A 130 13.64 31.60 5.61
C HIS A 130 13.44 31.63 4.10
N ARG A 131 13.94 30.59 3.38
CA ARG A 131 13.70 30.43 1.93
C ARG A 131 12.22 30.30 1.60
N ALA A 132 11.48 29.53 2.37
CA ALA A 132 10.04 29.37 2.20
C ALA A 132 9.27 30.68 2.43
N ASN A 133 9.64 31.44 3.44
CA ASN A 133 9.06 32.78 3.70
C ASN A 133 9.35 33.78 2.58
N LEU A 134 10.57 33.76 2.05
CA LEU A 134 10.93 34.59 0.89
C LEU A 134 10.12 34.17 -0.34
N LEU A 135 10.03 32.88 -0.64
CA LEU A 135 9.23 32.38 -1.75
C LEU A 135 7.77 32.79 -1.60
N ALA A 136 7.19 32.65 -0.40
CA ALA A 136 5.82 33.06 -0.12
C ALA A 136 5.59 34.58 -0.26
N GLN A 137 6.62 35.39 -0.05
CA GLN A 137 6.55 36.85 -0.29
C GLN A 137 6.58 37.16 -1.79
N PHE A 138 7.47 36.51 -2.55
CA PHE A 138 7.51 36.62 -4.03
C PHE A 138 6.21 36.12 -4.66
N ASP A 139 5.66 35.03 -4.19
CA ASP A 139 4.38 34.49 -4.67
C ASP A 139 3.19 35.39 -4.34
N ARG A 140 3.19 36.09 -3.19
CA ARG A 140 2.18 37.11 -2.87
C ARG A 140 2.23 38.28 -3.83
N PHE A 141 3.42 38.67 -4.27
CA PHE A 141 3.58 39.71 -5.27
C PHE A 141 3.08 39.29 -6.64
N ARG A 142 3.37 38.03 -7.06
CA ARG A 142 2.88 37.45 -8.32
C ARG A 142 1.37 37.18 -8.30
N ARG A 143 0.80 36.74 -7.18
CA ARG A 143 -0.65 36.40 -7.06
C ARG A 143 -1.59 37.56 -7.28
N ARG A 144 -1.12 38.80 -7.22
CA ARG A 144 -1.94 39.94 -7.61
C ARG A 144 -2.26 39.99 -9.10
N HIS A 145 -1.58 39.17 -9.91
CA HIS A 145 -1.70 39.13 -11.36
C HIS A 145 -1.95 37.76 -11.98
N ASP A 146 -1.85 36.64 -11.23
CA ASP A 146 -2.03 35.27 -11.74
C ASP A 146 -3.21 34.55 -11.07
N SER A 147 -4.31 34.43 -11.83
CA SER A 147 -5.48 33.61 -11.47
C SER A 147 -5.37 32.14 -11.96
N ASN A 148 -4.18 31.66 -12.34
CA ASN A 148 -3.99 30.34 -12.93
C ASN A 148 -4.09 29.25 -11.87
N ALA A 149 -5.07 28.33 -12.03
CA ALA A 149 -5.33 27.20 -11.13
C ALA A 149 -4.13 26.26 -10.94
N LEU A 150 -3.28 26.10 -11.97
CA LEU A 150 -2.06 25.30 -11.91
C LEU A 150 -1.03 25.91 -10.94
N VAL A 151 -0.88 27.24 -10.95
CA VAL A 151 0.01 27.95 -10.04
C VAL A 151 -0.48 27.85 -8.59
N GLN A 152 -1.80 27.96 -8.36
CA GLN A 152 -2.38 27.79 -7.02
C GLN A 152 -2.17 26.37 -6.50
N THR A 153 -2.32 25.35 -7.35
CA THR A 153 -2.08 23.96 -7.01
C THR A 153 -0.60 23.73 -6.65
N ALA A 154 0.35 24.20 -7.46
CA ALA A 154 1.78 24.07 -7.19
C ALA A 154 2.16 24.75 -5.85
N ASN A 155 1.62 25.93 -5.55
CA ASN A 155 1.86 26.64 -4.30
C ASN A 155 1.33 25.87 -3.08
N SER A 156 0.15 25.22 -3.21
CA SER A 156 -0.42 24.41 -2.13
C SER A 156 0.45 23.16 -1.83
N PHE A 157 1.07 22.58 -2.85
CA PHE A 157 2.02 21.47 -2.68
C PHE A 157 3.29 21.87 -1.96
N GLN A 158 3.88 22.99 -2.39
CA GLN A 158 5.08 23.52 -1.74
C GLN A 158 4.82 23.84 -0.26
N ALA A 159 3.66 24.44 0.04
CA ALA A 159 3.27 24.73 1.42
C ALA A 159 3.13 23.43 2.26
N LYS A 160 2.47 22.40 1.72
CA LYS A 160 2.32 21.09 2.39
C LYS A 160 3.65 20.38 2.56
N ALA A 161 4.50 20.36 1.53
CA ALA A 161 5.83 19.78 1.62
C ALA A 161 6.69 20.48 2.68
N LEU A 162 6.63 21.81 2.74
CA LEU A 162 7.31 22.58 3.76
C LEU A 162 6.80 22.28 5.16
N SER A 163 5.47 22.26 5.35
CA SER A 163 4.84 21.92 6.62
C SER A 163 5.27 20.52 7.08
N LEU A 164 5.24 19.53 6.20
CA LEU A 164 5.67 18.16 6.49
C LEU A 164 7.14 18.10 6.97
N VAL A 165 8.07 18.70 6.22
CA VAL A 165 9.51 18.66 6.55
C VAL A 165 9.84 19.45 7.83
N THR A 166 9.03 20.46 8.18
CA THR A 166 9.22 21.25 9.40
C THR A 166 8.40 20.78 10.59
N SER A 167 7.50 19.82 10.40
CA SER A 167 6.65 19.27 11.46
C SER A 167 7.45 18.32 12.36
N ALA A 168 7.49 18.65 13.65
CA ALA A 168 8.08 17.75 14.65
C ALA A 168 7.29 16.45 14.80
N ASP A 169 5.97 16.48 14.62
CA ASP A 169 5.10 15.31 14.73
C ASP A 169 5.32 14.36 13.56
N ALA A 170 5.41 14.87 12.33
CA ALA A 170 5.76 14.08 11.16
C ALA A 170 7.17 13.46 11.30
N GLY A 171 8.14 14.25 11.77
CA GLY A 171 9.49 13.76 12.05
C GLY A 171 9.47 12.62 13.08
N ARG A 172 8.74 12.76 14.19
CA ARG A 172 8.61 11.71 15.20
C ARG A 172 7.91 10.46 14.66
N ALA A 173 6.87 10.59 13.88
CA ALA A 173 6.16 9.44 13.30
C ALA A 173 7.05 8.59 12.39
N LEU A 174 7.96 9.23 11.66
CA LEU A 174 8.88 8.59 10.71
C LEU A 174 10.20 8.12 11.33
N ASP A 175 10.50 8.50 12.56
CA ASP A 175 11.76 8.17 13.23
C ASP A 175 11.67 6.83 13.96
N LEU A 176 12.18 5.76 13.34
CA LEU A 176 12.25 4.42 13.91
C LEU A 176 13.25 4.30 15.08
N THR A 177 14.15 5.26 15.26
CA THR A 177 15.11 5.24 16.39
C THR A 177 14.45 5.51 17.73
N LEU A 178 13.23 6.06 17.73
CA LEU A 178 12.41 6.27 18.91
C LEU A 178 11.77 4.98 19.44
N GLU A 179 11.78 3.90 18.66
CA GLU A 179 11.31 2.60 19.11
C GLU A 179 12.42 1.85 19.87
N PRO A 180 12.11 1.21 21.00
CA PRO A 180 13.06 0.34 21.68
C PRO A 180 13.61 -0.73 20.75
N GLN A 181 14.91 -1.05 20.87
CA GLN A 181 15.56 -2.04 20.03
C GLN A 181 14.83 -3.40 20.09
N THR A 182 14.31 -3.78 21.25
CA THR A 182 13.52 -5.01 21.43
C THR A 182 12.24 -5.03 20.59
N VAL A 183 11.60 -3.88 20.39
CA VAL A 183 10.44 -3.75 19.50
C VAL A 183 10.89 -3.88 18.05
N ARG A 184 11.94 -3.16 17.65
CA ARG A 184 12.50 -3.25 16.30
C ARG A 184 12.91 -4.68 15.94
N ASP A 185 13.53 -5.41 16.87
CA ASP A 185 13.97 -6.79 16.67
C ASP A 185 12.78 -7.76 16.51
N ARG A 186 11.64 -7.52 17.19
CA ARG A 186 10.41 -8.32 17.01
C ARG A 186 9.88 -8.27 15.57
N PHE A 187 9.97 -7.14 14.90
CA PHE A 187 9.56 -7.00 13.49
C PHE A 187 10.58 -7.59 12.51
N GLY A 188 11.80 -7.89 12.97
CA GLY A 188 12.91 -8.38 12.14
C GLY A 188 13.60 -7.25 11.37
N LYS A 189 14.89 -7.49 11.09
CA LYS A 189 15.76 -6.53 10.37
C LYS A 189 15.65 -6.71 8.86
N SER A 190 14.47 -6.52 8.32
CA SER A 190 14.21 -6.57 6.88
C SER A 190 13.42 -5.33 6.45
N PRO A 191 13.51 -4.92 5.17
CA PRO A 191 12.70 -3.80 4.65
C PRO A 191 11.21 -4.01 4.91
N PHE A 192 10.71 -5.24 4.77
CA PHE A 192 9.31 -5.57 5.06
C PHE A 192 8.98 -5.44 6.55
N GLY A 193 9.78 -6.03 7.43
CA GLY A 193 9.51 -6.00 8.87
C GLY A 193 9.57 -4.59 9.45
N GLN A 194 10.64 -3.83 9.15
CA GLN A 194 10.74 -2.43 9.59
C GLN A 194 9.71 -1.53 8.87
N GLY A 195 9.31 -1.88 7.65
CA GLY A 195 8.18 -1.25 6.95
C GLY A 195 6.85 -1.47 7.68
N CYS A 196 6.59 -2.67 8.22
CA CYS A 196 5.42 -2.94 9.06
C CYS A 196 5.44 -2.13 10.35
N LEU A 197 6.61 -2.00 11.01
CA LEU A 197 6.77 -1.15 12.19
C LEU A 197 6.50 0.32 11.85
N LEU A 198 7.04 0.81 10.74
CA LEU A 198 6.80 2.17 10.28
C LEU A 198 5.32 2.40 9.96
N ALA A 199 4.66 1.42 9.31
CA ALA A 199 3.23 1.50 9.03
C ALA A 199 2.38 1.63 10.31
N ARG A 200 2.68 0.86 11.36
CA ARG A 200 2.01 1.00 12.66
C ARG A 200 2.19 2.40 13.23
N ARG A 201 3.42 2.96 13.22
CA ARG A 201 3.70 4.31 13.70
C ARG A 201 2.92 5.39 12.93
N LEU A 202 2.83 5.24 11.61
CA LEU A 202 2.11 6.16 10.75
C LEU A 202 0.60 6.11 11.01
N VAL A 203 0.03 4.91 11.22
CA VAL A 203 -1.39 4.75 11.60
C VAL A 203 -1.63 5.38 12.97
N GLU A 204 -0.78 5.14 13.96
CA GLU A 204 -0.84 5.75 15.30
C GLU A 204 -0.76 7.29 15.23
N ALA A 205 -0.04 7.84 14.24
CA ALA A 205 0.04 9.27 13.96
C ALA A 205 -1.11 9.82 13.11
N GLY A 206 -2.15 9.01 12.79
CA GLY A 206 -3.37 9.43 12.10
C GLY A 206 -3.34 9.31 10.57
N VAL A 207 -2.34 8.64 9.99
CA VAL A 207 -2.35 8.30 8.55
C VAL A 207 -3.46 7.29 8.28
N LYS A 208 -4.35 7.60 7.35
CA LYS A 208 -5.57 6.81 7.12
C LYS A 208 -5.34 5.54 6.31
N LEU A 209 -4.28 5.49 5.50
CA LEU A 209 -3.90 4.32 4.72
C LEU A 209 -2.38 4.27 4.54
N VAL A 210 -1.80 3.15 4.90
CA VAL A 210 -0.39 2.85 4.65
C VAL A 210 -0.29 1.57 3.83
N THR A 211 0.35 1.64 2.67
CA THR A 211 0.67 0.47 1.85
C THR A 211 2.11 0.06 2.11
N VAL A 212 2.32 -1.15 2.60
CA VAL A 212 3.66 -1.74 2.75
C VAL A 212 3.87 -2.69 1.59
N ASN A 213 4.71 -2.31 0.65
CA ASN A 213 5.01 -3.14 -0.50
C ASN A 213 6.17 -4.08 -0.20
N TRP A 214 6.08 -5.32 -0.71
CA TRP A 214 7.22 -6.23 -0.68
C TRP A 214 8.18 -5.84 -1.80
N THR A 215 9.41 -5.46 -1.46
CA THR A 215 10.41 -5.07 -2.43
C THR A 215 11.54 -6.08 -2.54
N ARG A 216 12.33 -5.96 -3.60
CA ARG A 216 13.63 -6.62 -3.68
C ARG A 216 14.55 -6.06 -2.62
N THR A 217 15.21 -6.95 -1.87
CA THR A 217 16.45 -6.57 -1.22
C THR A 217 17.55 -6.56 -2.27
N TYR A 218 18.25 -5.44 -2.42
CA TYR A 218 19.32 -5.29 -3.40
C TYR A 218 20.59 -6.10 -3.02
N GLN A 219 20.44 -7.40 -2.86
CA GLN A 219 21.59 -8.30 -2.76
C GLN A 219 21.79 -8.97 -4.11
N PRO A 220 22.95 -8.76 -4.78
CA PRO A 220 23.24 -9.36 -6.07
C PRO A 220 23.05 -10.89 -6.03
N GLY A 221 22.30 -11.43 -7.00
CA GLY A 221 22.06 -12.87 -7.13
C GLY A 221 20.92 -13.44 -6.27
N ILE A 222 20.16 -12.63 -5.53
CA ILE A 222 19.06 -13.09 -4.69
C ILE A 222 17.75 -12.55 -5.22
N ALA A 223 16.94 -13.43 -5.85
CA ALA A 223 15.54 -13.15 -6.14
C ALA A 223 14.72 -13.42 -4.88
N ASP A 224 14.36 -12.39 -4.14
CA ASP A 224 13.56 -12.47 -2.92
C ASP A 224 12.16 -11.86 -3.10
N LEU A 225 11.66 -11.90 -4.32
CA LEU A 225 10.27 -11.60 -4.65
C LEU A 225 9.42 -12.86 -4.57
N TRP A 226 8.11 -12.67 -4.30
CA TRP A 226 7.12 -13.75 -4.34
C TRP A 226 6.86 -14.27 -5.76
N ASP A 227 7.45 -13.67 -6.79
CA ASP A 227 7.38 -14.09 -8.19
C ASP A 227 8.34 -15.26 -8.47
N THR A 228 8.03 -16.42 -7.91
CA THR A 228 8.91 -17.58 -7.82
C THR A 228 8.72 -18.56 -8.98
N HIS A 229 9.07 -18.17 -10.19
CA HIS A 229 9.05 -19.01 -11.39
C HIS A 229 10.08 -20.16 -11.36
N ALA A 230 11.01 -20.13 -10.42
CA ALA A 230 12.01 -21.17 -10.21
C ALA A 230 12.35 -21.29 -8.73
N ARG A 231 12.76 -22.48 -8.28
CA ARG A 231 13.23 -22.75 -6.91
C ARG A 231 12.27 -22.25 -5.83
N GLN A 232 10.98 -22.31 -6.07
CA GLN A 232 9.95 -21.74 -5.18
C GLN A 232 10.04 -22.28 -3.75
N PHE A 233 10.17 -23.60 -3.58
CA PHE A 233 10.10 -24.22 -2.26
C PHE A 233 11.27 -23.84 -1.35
N PRO A 234 12.55 -23.83 -1.80
CA PRO A 234 13.64 -23.26 -1.02
C PRO A 234 13.43 -21.78 -0.69
N LEU A 235 13.04 -20.95 -1.67
CA LEU A 235 12.83 -19.53 -1.46
C LEU A 235 11.73 -19.26 -0.42
N LEU A 236 10.61 -19.96 -0.51
CA LEU A 236 9.52 -19.84 0.48
C LEU A 236 10.00 -20.27 1.87
N ARG A 237 10.68 -21.40 1.99
CA ARG A 237 11.09 -21.97 3.27
C ARG A 237 12.16 -21.14 3.98
N GLU A 238 13.15 -20.68 3.23
CA GLU A 238 14.37 -20.12 3.79
C GLU A 238 14.33 -18.60 3.93
N ARG A 239 13.46 -17.92 3.17
CA ARG A 239 13.47 -16.45 3.09
C ARG A 239 12.09 -15.80 3.16
N LEU A 240 11.22 -16.07 2.18
CA LEU A 240 9.98 -15.31 2.02
C LEU A 240 9.02 -15.53 3.18
N CYS A 241 8.71 -16.79 3.48
CA CYS A 241 7.80 -17.12 4.58
C CYS A 241 8.33 -16.72 5.96
N PRO A 242 9.61 -16.98 6.34
CA PRO A 242 10.14 -16.55 7.64
C PRO A 242 10.11 -15.03 7.80
N THR A 243 10.49 -14.26 6.78
CA THR A 243 10.46 -12.80 6.83
C THR A 243 9.03 -12.27 6.98
N PHE A 244 8.08 -12.84 6.21
CA PHE A 244 6.66 -12.50 6.30
C PHE A 244 6.09 -12.87 7.66
N ASP A 245 6.37 -14.09 8.14
CA ASP A 245 5.90 -14.61 9.41
C ASP A 245 6.29 -13.70 10.58
N THR A 246 7.56 -13.28 10.63
CA THR A 246 8.08 -12.39 11.67
C THR A 246 7.42 -11.00 11.59
N GLY A 247 7.46 -10.35 10.46
CA GLY A 247 7.00 -8.97 10.32
C GLY A 247 5.49 -8.82 10.50
N PHE A 248 4.70 -9.72 9.89
CA PHE A 248 3.24 -9.66 9.96
C PHE A 248 2.72 -10.05 11.35
N SER A 249 3.29 -11.08 11.99
CA SER A 249 2.92 -11.47 13.36
C SER A 249 3.21 -10.34 14.36
N ALA A 250 4.38 -9.70 14.23
CA ALA A 250 4.73 -8.56 15.07
C ALA A 250 3.76 -7.38 14.87
N LEU A 251 3.33 -7.12 13.62
CA LEU A 251 2.35 -6.08 13.32
C LEU A 251 1.01 -6.34 14.01
N LEU A 252 0.48 -7.57 13.90
CA LEU A 252 -0.78 -7.93 14.55
C LEU A 252 -0.70 -7.81 16.08
N ASP A 253 0.39 -8.30 16.67
CA ASP A 253 0.59 -8.21 18.12
C ASP A 253 0.69 -6.75 18.58
N ASP A 254 1.44 -5.92 17.87
CA ASP A 254 1.69 -4.54 18.28
C ASP A 254 0.43 -3.67 18.11
N LEU A 255 -0.31 -3.85 17.01
CA LEU A 255 -1.61 -3.19 16.83
C LEU A 255 -2.60 -3.59 17.92
N GLN A 256 -2.68 -4.87 18.27
CA GLN A 256 -3.57 -5.34 19.34
C GLN A 256 -3.16 -4.81 20.73
N GLN A 257 -1.86 -4.88 21.07
CA GLN A 257 -1.34 -4.40 22.36
C GLN A 257 -1.57 -2.90 22.55
N ARG A 258 -1.64 -2.14 21.46
CA ARG A 258 -1.91 -0.69 21.48
C ARG A 258 -3.39 -0.33 21.36
N GLY A 259 -4.28 -1.31 21.19
CA GLY A 259 -5.71 -1.07 20.96
C GLY A 259 -6.00 -0.46 19.56
N LEU A 260 -5.05 -0.53 18.64
CA LEU A 260 -5.20 0.02 17.28
C LEU A 260 -5.86 -0.98 16.31
N LEU A 261 -5.85 -2.28 16.62
CA LEU A 261 -6.36 -3.31 15.71
C LEU A 261 -7.86 -3.18 15.48
N ASP A 262 -8.62 -2.77 16.48
CA ASP A 262 -10.08 -2.62 16.37
C ASP A 262 -10.48 -1.49 15.42
N GLU A 263 -9.61 -0.50 15.23
CA GLU A 263 -9.84 0.66 14.35
C GLU A 263 -9.01 0.60 13.04
N THR A 264 -8.24 -0.48 12.84
CA THR A 264 -7.34 -0.60 11.68
C THR A 264 -7.63 -1.87 10.91
N LEU A 265 -8.11 -1.74 9.66
CA LEU A 265 -8.16 -2.87 8.74
C LEU A 265 -6.77 -3.19 8.21
N VAL A 266 -6.29 -4.40 8.45
CA VAL A 266 -5.07 -4.95 7.86
C VAL A 266 -5.45 -5.88 6.72
N VAL A 267 -4.96 -5.58 5.51
CA VAL A 267 -5.19 -6.38 4.30
C VAL A 267 -3.86 -6.91 3.81
N VAL A 268 -3.74 -8.24 3.68
CA VAL A 268 -2.58 -8.89 3.04
C VAL A 268 -3.03 -9.54 1.76
N MET A 269 -2.51 -9.07 0.64
CA MET A 269 -2.89 -9.54 -0.69
C MET A 269 -1.71 -9.54 -1.65
N GLY A 270 -1.79 -10.38 -2.67
CA GLY A 270 -0.97 -10.32 -3.87
C GLY A 270 -1.83 -10.05 -5.08
N GLU A 271 -1.20 -9.72 -6.19
CA GLU A 271 -1.91 -9.36 -7.43
C GLU A 271 -2.60 -10.56 -8.08
N PHE A 272 -2.08 -11.78 -7.92
CA PHE A 272 -2.68 -13.04 -8.35
C PHE A 272 -2.06 -14.25 -7.61
N GLY A 273 -2.62 -15.43 -7.81
CA GLY A 273 -2.09 -16.70 -7.31
C GLY A 273 -1.02 -17.32 -8.22
N ARG A 274 -0.72 -18.59 -7.96
CA ARG A 274 0.28 -19.36 -8.69
C ARG A 274 -0.33 -20.64 -9.24
N THR A 275 0.19 -21.10 -10.40
CA THR A 275 -0.31 -22.32 -11.05
C THR A 275 -0.35 -23.49 -10.09
N PRO A 276 -1.43 -24.30 -10.10
CA PRO A 276 -1.49 -25.55 -9.34
C PRO A 276 -0.36 -26.52 -9.70
N GLN A 277 0.06 -26.51 -10.96
CA GLN A 277 1.14 -27.33 -11.47
C GLN A 277 2.51 -26.67 -11.26
N ILE A 278 3.48 -27.44 -10.77
CA ILE A 278 4.88 -27.05 -10.65
C ILE A 278 5.52 -27.14 -12.03
N ASN A 279 6.24 -26.12 -12.45
CA ASN A 279 6.95 -26.09 -13.72
C ASN A 279 8.30 -26.85 -13.65
N LYS A 280 8.96 -27.02 -14.81
CA LYS A 280 10.23 -27.77 -14.92
C LYS A 280 11.40 -27.16 -14.12
N LYS A 281 11.29 -25.89 -13.67
CA LYS A 281 12.30 -25.20 -12.88
C LYS A 281 12.05 -25.29 -11.38
N GLY A 282 11.07 -26.11 -10.95
CA GLY A 282 10.67 -26.21 -9.54
C GLY A 282 10.00 -24.94 -9.01
N GLY A 283 9.36 -24.19 -9.88
CA GLY A 283 8.61 -22.98 -9.58
C GLY A 283 7.14 -23.10 -9.98
N ARG A 284 6.39 -22.01 -9.81
CA ARG A 284 5.01 -21.89 -10.27
C ARG A 284 4.85 -20.59 -11.04
N ASP A 285 4.08 -20.66 -12.13
CA ASP A 285 3.82 -19.50 -12.98
C ASP A 285 2.58 -18.72 -12.51
N HIS A 286 2.27 -17.63 -13.19
CA HIS A 286 1.14 -16.77 -12.84
C HIS A 286 -0.20 -17.47 -13.01
N TRP A 287 -1.10 -17.28 -12.05
CA TRP A 287 -2.43 -17.86 -12.07
C TRP A 287 -3.45 -16.97 -11.35
N ALA A 288 -4.21 -16.22 -12.12
CA ALA A 288 -5.23 -15.34 -11.56
C ALA A 288 -6.56 -16.07 -11.23
N GLY A 289 -6.69 -17.34 -11.63
CA GLY A 289 -7.89 -18.12 -11.44
C GLY A 289 -8.25 -18.42 -9.99
N CYS A 290 -7.27 -18.45 -9.08
CA CYS A 290 -7.52 -18.63 -7.65
C CYS A 290 -6.38 -18.04 -6.82
N ASN A 291 -6.71 -17.19 -5.87
CA ASN A 291 -5.77 -16.56 -4.93
C ASN A 291 -6.37 -16.51 -3.53
N SER A 292 -5.54 -16.17 -2.54
CA SER A 292 -5.96 -15.98 -1.16
C SER A 292 -5.52 -14.63 -0.63
N LEU A 293 -6.29 -14.07 0.30
CA LEU A 293 -5.92 -12.88 1.06
C LEU A 293 -6.28 -13.04 2.54
N LEU A 294 -5.63 -12.23 3.39
CA LEU A 294 -5.94 -12.15 4.82
C LEU A 294 -6.55 -10.78 5.12
N LEU A 295 -7.55 -10.77 6.01
CA LEU A 295 -8.15 -9.56 6.57
C LEU A 295 -8.09 -9.65 8.09
N ALA A 296 -7.63 -8.59 8.77
CA ALA A 296 -7.63 -8.53 10.24
C ALA A 296 -8.03 -7.14 10.72
N GLY A 297 -8.58 -7.07 11.92
CA GLY A 297 -8.95 -5.81 12.57
C GLY A 297 -10.20 -5.14 11.99
N ALA A 298 -10.50 -3.93 12.46
CA ALA A 298 -11.67 -3.12 12.05
C ALA A 298 -12.99 -3.90 12.02
N GLY A 299 -13.25 -4.74 13.03
CA GLY A 299 -14.46 -5.56 13.13
C GLY A 299 -14.44 -6.86 12.30
N ILE A 300 -13.34 -7.21 11.64
CA ILE A 300 -13.21 -8.52 10.97
C ILE A 300 -13.22 -9.65 11.99
N ARG A 301 -14.08 -10.63 11.78
CA ARG A 301 -14.18 -11.83 12.64
C ARG A 301 -12.95 -12.71 12.47
N GLY A 302 -12.15 -12.80 13.52
CA GLY A 302 -11.00 -13.67 13.55
C GLY A 302 -11.37 -15.16 13.44
N GLY A 303 -10.49 -15.96 12.83
CA GLY A 303 -10.72 -17.39 12.56
C GLY A 303 -11.71 -17.68 11.43
N ALA A 304 -12.30 -16.66 10.80
CA ALA A 304 -13.27 -16.86 9.73
C ALA A 304 -12.60 -17.36 8.44
N LEU A 305 -13.30 -18.28 7.76
CA LEU A 305 -12.90 -18.80 6.45
C LEU A 305 -13.97 -18.45 5.42
N HIS A 306 -13.59 -17.68 4.39
CA HIS A 306 -14.47 -17.33 3.29
C HIS A 306 -14.08 -18.02 2.00
N GLY A 307 -15.07 -18.57 1.32
CA GLY A 307 -14.90 -19.23 0.04
C GLY A 307 -14.18 -20.59 0.10
N ALA A 308 -14.07 -21.22 -1.04
CA ALA A 308 -13.32 -22.46 -1.23
C ALA A 308 -12.88 -22.59 -2.68
N SER A 309 -11.73 -23.23 -2.89
CA SER A 309 -11.25 -23.67 -4.20
C SER A 309 -11.65 -25.12 -4.49
N ASP A 310 -11.42 -25.53 -5.72
CA ASP A 310 -11.43 -26.94 -6.10
C ASP A 310 -10.26 -27.71 -5.44
N ARG A 311 -10.21 -29.03 -5.66
CA ARG A 311 -9.21 -29.92 -5.09
C ARG A 311 -7.76 -29.58 -5.51
N LEU A 312 -7.60 -28.91 -6.63
CA LEU A 312 -6.28 -28.52 -7.16
C LEU A 312 -5.89 -27.08 -6.78
N ALA A 313 -6.78 -26.35 -6.08
CA ALA A 313 -6.65 -24.89 -5.84
C ALA A 313 -6.52 -24.09 -7.15
N ALA A 314 -7.17 -24.56 -8.21
CA ALA A 314 -7.13 -23.93 -9.52
C ALA A 314 -8.23 -22.87 -9.69
N TRP A 315 -9.44 -23.16 -9.20
CA TRP A 315 -10.61 -22.30 -9.37
C TRP A 315 -11.47 -22.25 -8.11
N PRO A 316 -12.12 -21.13 -7.82
CA PRO A 316 -13.12 -21.07 -6.75
C PRO A 316 -14.32 -21.98 -7.07
N THR A 317 -14.77 -22.72 -6.06
CA THR A 317 -16.00 -23.54 -6.13
C THR A 317 -17.12 -22.99 -5.27
N ARG A 318 -16.81 -22.08 -4.34
CA ARG A 318 -17.79 -21.46 -3.45
C ARG A 318 -17.36 -20.01 -3.15
N ASN A 319 -18.34 -19.10 -3.18
CA ASN A 319 -18.18 -17.69 -2.85
C ASN A 319 -16.93 -17.06 -3.51
N PRO A 320 -16.87 -17.01 -4.86
CA PRO A 320 -15.78 -16.31 -5.54
C PRO A 320 -15.76 -14.83 -5.16
N VAL A 321 -14.56 -14.27 -4.99
CA VAL A 321 -14.34 -12.88 -4.61
C VAL A 321 -13.54 -12.18 -5.71
N SER A 322 -14.06 -11.07 -6.20
CA SER A 322 -13.40 -10.22 -7.20
C SER A 322 -12.58 -9.10 -6.56
N PRO A 323 -11.64 -8.48 -7.27
CA PRO A 323 -10.97 -7.26 -6.80
C PRO A 323 -11.95 -6.10 -6.50
N GLU A 324 -13.08 -6.03 -7.20
CA GLU A 324 -14.16 -5.09 -6.91
C GLU A 324 -14.76 -5.33 -5.52
N ASP A 325 -14.98 -6.59 -5.12
CA ASP A 325 -15.51 -6.94 -3.80
C ASP A 325 -14.50 -6.61 -2.70
N ILE A 326 -13.21 -6.83 -2.97
CA ILE A 326 -12.13 -6.45 -2.06
C ILE A 326 -12.12 -4.93 -1.87
N SER A 327 -12.19 -4.16 -2.96
CA SER A 327 -12.22 -2.70 -2.90
C SER A 327 -13.46 -2.19 -2.15
N ALA A 328 -14.62 -2.78 -2.41
CA ALA A 328 -15.85 -2.46 -1.70
C ALA A 328 -15.73 -2.75 -0.19
N THR A 329 -15.07 -3.85 0.19
CA THR A 329 -14.81 -4.24 1.58
C THR A 329 -13.86 -3.23 2.27
N ILE A 330 -12.79 -2.82 1.60
CA ILE A 330 -11.86 -1.80 2.10
C ILE A 330 -12.59 -0.47 2.31
N TYR A 331 -13.37 0.00 1.33
CA TYR A 331 -14.13 1.24 1.47
C TYR A 331 -15.21 1.16 2.54
N HIS A 332 -15.86 0.00 2.69
CA HIS A 332 -16.81 -0.23 3.78
C HIS A 332 -16.15 -0.07 5.16
N ALA A 333 -15.02 -0.74 5.39
CA ALA A 333 -14.26 -0.62 6.64
C ALA A 333 -13.79 0.83 6.91
N LEU A 334 -13.43 1.56 5.86
CA LEU A 334 -13.06 2.97 5.95
C LEU A 334 -14.27 3.92 6.15
N GLY A 335 -15.51 3.41 6.17
CA GLY A 335 -16.73 4.23 6.28
C GLY A 335 -16.95 5.12 5.05
N VAL A 336 -16.40 4.75 3.89
CA VAL A 336 -16.62 5.48 2.62
C VAL A 336 -17.76 4.82 1.87
N PRO A 337 -18.86 5.54 1.56
CA PRO A 337 -19.99 4.95 0.83
C PRO A 337 -19.54 4.45 -0.55
N ILE A 338 -19.72 3.18 -0.85
CA ILE A 338 -19.31 2.56 -2.13
C ILE A 338 -19.98 3.17 -3.36
N ARG A 339 -21.17 3.79 -3.19
CA ARG A 339 -21.89 4.51 -4.25
C ARG A 339 -21.32 5.89 -4.57
N THR A 340 -20.29 6.34 -3.84
CA THR A 340 -19.61 7.60 -4.10
C THR A 340 -19.12 7.64 -5.55
N LYS A 341 -19.24 8.80 -6.19
CA LYS A 341 -18.71 9.04 -7.53
C LYS A 341 -17.44 9.87 -7.44
N LEU A 342 -16.42 9.43 -8.13
CA LEU A 342 -15.23 10.23 -8.40
C LEU A 342 -15.41 10.90 -9.76
N VAL A 343 -15.09 12.17 -9.83
CA VAL A 343 -15.18 12.95 -11.09
C VAL A 343 -13.76 13.14 -11.63
N ASP A 344 -13.55 12.78 -12.89
CA ASP A 344 -12.26 12.97 -13.57
C ASP A 344 -12.06 14.43 -14.03
N HIS A 345 -10.92 14.71 -14.69
CA HIS A 345 -10.55 16.05 -15.13
C HIS A 345 -11.41 16.60 -16.27
N VAL A 346 -12.20 15.75 -16.95
CA VAL A 346 -13.16 16.17 -17.98
C VAL A 346 -14.59 16.24 -17.47
N GLY A 347 -14.80 16.02 -16.17
CA GLY A 347 -16.11 16.09 -15.51
C GLY A 347 -16.93 14.79 -15.57
N GLN A 348 -16.33 13.66 -16.02
CA GLN A 348 -17.04 12.39 -16.09
C GLN A 348 -17.06 11.70 -14.72
N PRO A 349 -18.24 11.26 -14.23
CA PRO A 349 -18.36 10.55 -12.97
C PRO A 349 -18.05 9.06 -13.14
N HIS A 350 -17.18 8.53 -12.26
CA HIS A 350 -16.80 7.12 -12.14
C HIS A 350 -17.30 6.56 -10.81
N SER A 351 -17.84 5.34 -10.81
CA SER A 351 -18.20 4.66 -9.56
C SER A 351 -16.96 4.34 -8.76
N LEU A 352 -16.99 4.57 -7.44
CA LEU A 352 -15.88 4.28 -6.55
C LEU A 352 -15.57 2.77 -6.50
N SER A 353 -16.61 1.95 -6.42
CA SER A 353 -16.53 0.51 -6.55
C SER A 353 -17.81 -0.02 -7.19
N THR A 354 -17.71 -1.15 -7.87
CA THR A 354 -18.83 -1.89 -8.46
C THR A 354 -19.09 -3.23 -7.77
N GLY A 355 -18.22 -3.60 -6.81
CA GLY A 355 -18.31 -4.83 -6.05
C GLY A 355 -19.25 -4.74 -4.84
N ASN A 356 -19.36 -5.87 -4.14
CA ASN A 356 -20.12 -6.01 -2.90
C ASN A 356 -19.16 -6.22 -1.73
N PRO A 357 -19.27 -5.48 -0.62
CA PRO A 357 -18.43 -5.71 0.54
C PRO A 357 -18.74 -7.08 1.16
N LEU A 358 -17.72 -7.77 1.65
CA LEU A 358 -17.81 -9.07 2.32
C LEU A 358 -18.33 -8.90 3.75
N LEU A 359 -19.60 -8.46 3.88
CA LEU A 359 -20.21 -8.08 5.17
C LEU A 359 -20.24 -9.23 6.18
N GLU A 360 -20.35 -10.47 5.70
CA GLU A 360 -20.31 -11.67 6.55
C GLU A 360 -18.97 -11.90 7.26
N LEU A 361 -17.93 -11.17 6.90
CA LEU A 361 -16.64 -11.20 7.58
C LEU A 361 -16.55 -10.21 8.74
N PHE A 362 -17.49 -9.27 8.85
CA PHE A 362 -17.55 -8.33 9.96
C PHE A 362 -18.45 -8.89 11.08
N GLY A 363 -18.06 -8.66 12.35
CA GLY A 363 -18.74 -9.12 13.56
C GLY A 363 -19.43 -8.00 14.34
#